data_f5a1df12f4c57e6890a570ea8c002dc8
#
_entry.id   f5a1df12f4c57e6890a570ea8c002dc8
#
_cell.length_a   1.000
_cell.length_b   1.000
_cell.length_c   1.000
_cell.angle_alpha   90.00
_cell.angle_beta   90.00
_cell.angle_gamma   90.00
#
_symmetry.space_group_name_H-M   'P 1'
#
loop_
_entity.id
_entity.type
_entity.pdbx_description
1 polymer ?
#
loop_
_entity_poly.entity_id
_entity_poly.type
_entity_poly.pdbx_seq_one_letter_code
_entity_poly.pdbx_strand_id
1 'polypeptide(L)'
;VLGYDLNISEFLHLKIESYYQHLFGLPVEANSTFSLINQQNDWFVDKQLTNEGTGRNYGIDITFEKYMSQGYYYLVTASVFNSEYKAADKLWRNTRFNRNYALNFLVGKKWLLGKDKRKVLGANVRFSLQGGDHYSPVDVMQSITQLDVVFNENLAFSKQFEPSFTSHFTASYRINKKNTAHEFALKIINLTQYKEIAGFKFNHQTQMVDTIRDPIFIPNFSYKIDF
;
A
#
# COMPACT_ATOMS: atom_id res chain seq x y z
N VAL A 1 -21.35 -4.24 3.16
CA VAL A 1 -20.35 -4.68 4.15
C VAL A 1 -21.04 -5.47 5.24
N LEU A 2 -20.49 -6.62 5.61
CA LEU A 2 -20.89 -7.41 6.75
C LEU A 2 -19.67 -7.58 7.66
N GLY A 3 -19.78 -7.13 8.90
CA GLY A 3 -18.68 -7.17 9.86
C GLY A 3 -19.03 -7.96 11.11
N TYR A 4 -18.03 -8.63 11.66
CA TYR A 4 -18.06 -9.25 12.97
C TYR A 4 -16.95 -8.66 13.83
N ASP A 5 -17.31 -8.14 14.98
CA ASP A 5 -16.44 -7.44 15.91
C ASP A 5 -16.50 -8.12 17.27
N LEU A 6 -15.36 -8.58 17.79
CA LEU A 6 -15.28 -9.37 19.02
C LEU A 6 -14.16 -8.89 19.94
N ASN A 7 -14.49 -8.44 21.11
CA ASN A 7 -13.56 -8.26 22.21
C ASN A 7 -13.36 -9.61 22.93
N ILE A 8 -12.25 -10.31 22.60
CA ILE A 8 -11.89 -11.60 23.20
C ILE A 8 -11.53 -11.40 24.68
N SER A 9 -10.90 -10.26 24.99
CA SER A 9 -10.60 -9.82 26.37
C SER A 9 -10.50 -8.29 26.40
N GLU A 10 -10.23 -7.70 27.59
CA GLU A 10 -9.99 -6.25 27.72
C GLU A 10 -8.86 -5.71 26.83
N PHE A 11 -7.93 -6.58 26.42
CA PHE A 11 -6.75 -6.18 25.65
C PHE A 11 -6.67 -6.86 24.28
N LEU A 12 -7.60 -7.74 23.93
CA LEU A 12 -7.53 -8.54 22.71
C LEU A 12 -8.81 -8.39 21.91
N HIS A 13 -8.65 -7.91 20.68
CA HIS A 13 -9.74 -7.58 19.77
C HIS A 13 -9.56 -8.29 18.42
N LEU A 14 -10.64 -8.81 17.87
CA LEU A 14 -10.73 -9.43 16.55
C LEU A 14 -11.87 -8.77 15.78
N LYS A 15 -11.58 -8.31 14.57
CA LYS A 15 -12.57 -7.80 13.63
C LYS A 15 -12.42 -8.52 12.29
N ILE A 16 -13.54 -8.97 11.73
CA ILE A 16 -13.60 -9.60 10.40
C ILE A 16 -14.68 -8.88 9.61
N GLU A 17 -14.35 -8.41 8.41
CA GLU A 17 -15.29 -7.72 7.54
C GLU A 17 -15.26 -8.33 6.15
N SER A 18 -16.40 -8.63 5.59
CA SER A 18 -16.56 -8.97 4.20
C SER A 18 -17.30 -7.86 3.48
N TYR A 19 -16.92 -7.56 2.25
CA TYR A 19 -17.53 -6.48 1.51
C TYR A 19 -17.69 -6.81 0.03
N TYR A 20 -18.69 -6.17 -0.57
CA TYR A 20 -18.90 -6.10 -1.99
C TYR A 20 -19.30 -4.68 -2.35
N GLN A 21 -18.60 -4.08 -3.31
CA GLN A 21 -18.87 -2.76 -3.84
C GLN A 21 -19.09 -2.86 -5.35
N HIS A 22 -20.21 -2.36 -5.82
CA HIS A 22 -20.49 -2.18 -7.24
C HIS A 22 -20.29 -0.71 -7.61
N LEU A 23 -19.47 -0.46 -8.63
CA LEU A 23 -19.19 0.87 -9.16
C LEU A 23 -19.91 1.01 -10.51
N PHE A 24 -20.59 2.13 -10.69
CA PHE A 24 -21.30 2.45 -11.93
C PHE A 24 -20.94 3.87 -12.38
N GLY A 25 -21.17 4.14 -13.67
CA GLY A 25 -20.86 5.46 -14.21
C GLY A 25 -19.37 5.81 -14.19
N LEU A 26 -18.48 4.81 -14.28
CA LEU A 26 -17.05 5.08 -14.34
C LEU A 26 -16.68 5.76 -15.64
N PRO A 27 -15.89 6.85 -15.59
CA PRO A 27 -15.39 7.50 -16.78
C PRO A 27 -14.46 6.58 -17.58
N VAL A 28 -14.82 6.32 -18.82
CA VAL A 28 -14.09 5.47 -19.78
C VAL A 28 -14.02 6.15 -21.14
N GLU A 29 -12.98 5.85 -21.91
CA GLU A 29 -12.86 6.30 -23.29
C GLU A 29 -13.61 5.36 -24.23
N ALA A 30 -14.34 5.91 -25.19
CA ALA A 30 -15.08 5.13 -26.17
C ALA A 30 -14.14 4.24 -27.01
N ASN A 31 -14.53 3.00 -27.25
CA ASN A 31 -13.78 2.00 -28.01
C ASN A 31 -12.34 1.74 -27.49
N SER A 32 -12.12 1.93 -26.21
CA SER A 32 -10.80 1.77 -25.56
C SER A 32 -10.95 0.93 -24.28
N THR A 33 -9.80 0.44 -23.79
CA THR A 33 -9.68 -0.22 -22.49
C THR A 33 -9.45 0.76 -21.35
N PHE A 34 -9.30 2.05 -21.69
CA PHE A 34 -9.00 3.09 -20.71
C PHE A 34 -10.18 3.34 -19.77
N SER A 35 -9.87 3.43 -18.49
CA SER A 35 -10.77 3.93 -17.45
C SER A 35 -10.00 4.81 -16.47
N LEU A 36 -10.62 5.92 -16.08
CA LEU A 36 -10.05 6.87 -15.11
C LEU A 36 -9.72 6.22 -13.75
N ILE A 37 -10.38 5.11 -13.41
CA ILE A 37 -10.13 4.37 -12.16
C ILE A 37 -8.68 3.85 -12.04
N ASN A 38 -7.97 3.69 -13.16
CA ASN A 38 -6.60 3.20 -13.20
C ASN A 38 -5.54 4.29 -13.28
N GLN A 39 -5.96 5.57 -13.27
CA GLN A 39 -5.04 6.68 -13.39
C GLN A 39 -4.21 6.86 -12.11
N GLN A 40 -2.93 7.20 -12.25
CA GLN A 40 -2.01 7.31 -11.13
C GLN A 40 -1.35 8.69 -10.99
N ASN A 41 -0.72 9.19 -12.04
CA ASN A 41 0.19 10.33 -11.92
C ASN A 41 -0.17 11.54 -12.80
N ASP A 42 -1.13 11.41 -13.69
CA ASP A 42 -1.49 12.49 -14.60
C ASP A 42 -2.53 13.41 -13.97
N TRP A 43 -2.25 14.70 -13.97
CA TRP A 43 -3.18 15.72 -13.46
C TRP A 43 -4.32 16.01 -14.43
N PHE A 44 -4.12 15.71 -15.71
CA PHE A 44 -5.11 15.94 -16.76
C PHE A 44 -5.25 14.71 -17.65
N VAL A 45 -6.47 14.46 -18.09
CA VAL A 45 -6.80 13.43 -19.07
C VAL A 45 -7.28 14.14 -20.32
N ASP A 46 -6.48 14.13 -21.37
CA ASP A 46 -6.83 14.66 -22.69
C ASP A 46 -7.54 13.57 -23.52
N LYS A 47 -8.73 13.15 -23.05
CA LYS A 47 -9.56 12.12 -23.65
C LYS A 47 -11.03 12.46 -23.54
N GLN A 48 -11.81 12.12 -24.55
CA GLN A 48 -13.27 12.19 -24.46
C GLN A 48 -13.77 10.99 -23.67
N LEU A 49 -14.32 11.26 -22.50
CA LEU A 49 -14.80 10.23 -21.58
C LEU A 49 -16.33 10.16 -21.60
N THR A 50 -16.83 8.93 -21.49
CA THR A 50 -18.25 8.62 -21.25
C THR A 50 -18.38 7.93 -19.90
N ASN A 51 -19.57 8.03 -19.27
CA ASN A 51 -19.82 7.40 -17.96
C ASN A 51 -20.44 5.99 -18.11
N GLU A 52 -19.92 5.18 -19.02
CA GLU A 52 -20.44 3.84 -19.34
C GLU A 52 -19.68 2.70 -18.64
N GLY A 53 -18.58 3.00 -17.98
CA GLY A 53 -17.78 2.02 -17.27
C GLY A 53 -18.46 1.52 -16.00
N THR A 54 -18.10 0.32 -15.60
CA THR A 54 -18.52 -0.30 -14.32
C THR A 54 -17.33 -0.92 -13.64
N GLY A 55 -17.43 -1.15 -12.32
CA GLY A 55 -16.39 -1.84 -11.56
C GLY A 55 -16.99 -2.65 -10.43
N ARG A 56 -16.17 -3.50 -9.85
CA ARG A 56 -16.52 -4.24 -8.64
C ARG A 56 -15.29 -4.46 -7.77
N ASN A 57 -15.50 -4.26 -6.48
CA ASN A 57 -14.51 -4.59 -5.46
C ASN A 57 -15.16 -5.53 -4.46
N TYR A 58 -14.48 -6.59 -4.09
CA TYR A 58 -14.95 -7.50 -3.06
C TYR A 58 -13.78 -8.15 -2.35
N GLY A 59 -13.97 -8.45 -1.07
CA GLY A 59 -12.91 -9.01 -0.27
C GLY A 59 -13.30 -9.30 1.15
N ILE A 60 -12.31 -9.74 1.91
CA ILE A 60 -12.38 -10.01 3.34
C ILE A 60 -11.19 -9.34 4.01
N ASP A 61 -11.48 -8.57 5.05
CA ASP A 61 -10.51 -7.93 5.91
C ASP A 61 -10.54 -8.55 7.30
N ILE A 62 -9.37 -8.81 7.85
CA ILE A 62 -9.19 -9.35 9.21
C ILE A 62 -8.27 -8.40 9.96
N THR A 63 -8.69 -7.97 11.13
CA THR A 63 -7.88 -7.22 12.08
C THR A 63 -7.82 -7.97 13.39
N PHE A 64 -6.60 -8.24 13.86
CA PHE A 64 -6.35 -8.85 15.15
C PHE A 64 -5.39 -7.96 15.93
N GLU A 65 -5.87 -7.42 17.04
CA GLU A 65 -5.17 -6.39 17.79
C GLU A 65 -5.04 -6.77 19.26
N LYS A 66 -3.85 -6.57 19.78
CA LYS A 66 -3.60 -6.53 21.22
C LYS A 66 -3.23 -5.12 21.64
N TYR A 67 -4.09 -4.50 22.44
CA TYR A 67 -3.80 -3.22 23.06
C TYR A 67 -2.63 -3.31 24.04
N MET A 68 -2.05 -2.15 24.33
CA MET A 68 -0.91 -2.07 25.25
C MET A 68 -1.25 -2.69 26.61
N SER A 69 -0.63 -3.83 26.91
CA SER A 69 -0.75 -4.53 28.16
C SER A 69 0.58 -5.19 28.50
N GLN A 70 1.00 -5.15 29.75
CA GLN A 70 2.28 -5.69 30.21
C GLN A 70 3.49 -5.14 29.43
N GLY A 71 3.35 -3.92 28.89
CA GLY A 71 4.41 -3.23 28.16
C GLY A 71 4.56 -3.61 26.68
N TYR A 72 3.69 -4.45 26.10
CA TYR A 72 3.74 -4.78 24.69
C TYR A 72 2.34 -4.73 24.02
N TYR A 73 2.36 -4.53 22.71
CA TYR A 73 1.17 -4.49 21.85
C TYR A 73 1.51 -5.07 20.49
N TYR A 74 0.51 -5.53 19.77
CA TYR A 74 0.64 -5.91 18.38
C TYR A 74 -0.65 -5.67 17.60
N LEU A 75 -0.50 -5.51 16.30
CA LEU A 75 -1.58 -5.40 15.33
C LEU A 75 -1.25 -6.25 14.13
N VAL A 76 -2.15 -7.13 13.76
CA VAL A 76 -2.11 -7.91 12.52
C VAL A 76 -3.31 -7.52 11.69
N THR A 77 -3.09 -7.09 10.45
CA THR A 77 -4.16 -6.90 9.48
C THR A 77 -3.90 -7.74 8.26
N ALA A 78 -4.93 -8.38 7.74
CA ALA A 78 -4.89 -9.17 6.53
C ALA A 78 -6.10 -8.83 5.66
N SER A 79 -5.86 -8.51 4.41
CA SER A 79 -6.87 -8.29 3.39
C SER A 79 -6.65 -9.25 2.25
N VAL A 80 -7.72 -9.89 1.78
CA VAL A 80 -7.73 -10.65 0.52
C VAL A 80 -8.89 -10.08 -0.29
N PHE A 81 -8.58 -9.57 -1.48
CA PHE A 81 -9.57 -8.82 -2.26
C PHE A 81 -9.36 -8.98 -3.76
N ASN A 82 -10.38 -8.63 -4.50
CA ASN A 82 -10.36 -8.49 -5.94
C ASN A 82 -10.97 -7.16 -6.35
N SER A 83 -10.35 -6.48 -7.30
CA SER A 83 -10.76 -5.19 -7.83
C SER A 83 -10.72 -5.24 -9.35
N GLU A 84 -11.88 -5.12 -9.99
CA GLU A 84 -12.03 -5.25 -11.42
C GLU A 84 -12.88 -4.12 -12.00
N TYR A 85 -12.67 -3.84 -13.27
CA TYR A 85 -13.43 -2.87 -14.03
C TYR A 85 -13.81 -3.39 -15.41
N LYS A 86 -14.82 -2.77 -16.00
CA LYS A 86 -15.17 -2.85 -17.43
C LYS A 86 -15.06 -1.47 -18.05
N ALA A 87 -14.33 -1.35 -19.13
CA ALA A 87 -14.30 -0.18 -19.98
C ALA A 87 -15.45 -0.19 -21.00
N ALA A 88 -15.33 0.61 -22.06
CA ALA A 88 -16.36 0.69 -23.11
C ALA A 88 -16.57 -0.63 -23.86
N ASP A 89 -15.56 -1.47 -23.97
CA ASP A 89 -15.61 -2.80 -24.58
C ASP A 89 -16.35 -3.88 -23.77
N LYS A 90 -16.80 -3.53 -22.56
CA LYS A 90 -17.57 -4.40 -21.64
C LYS A 90 -16.84 -5.69 -21.16
N LEU A 91 -15.52 -5.77 -21.30
CA LEU A 91 -14.72 -6.90 -20.78
C LEU A 91 -14.21 -6.63 -19.38
N TRP A 92 -14.33 -7.63 -18.48
CA TRP A 92 -13.76 -7.53 -17.13
C TRP A 92 -12.23 -7.62 -17.17
N ARG A 93 -11.60 -6.69 -16.47
CA ARG A 93 -10.15 -6.62 -16.28
C ARG A 93 -9.81 -6.26 -14.85
N ASN A 94 -8.64 -6.65 -14.41
CA ASN A 94 -8.12 -6.15 -13.14
C ASN A 94 -7.96 -4.64 -13.20
N THR A 95 -8.25 -3.94 -12.10
CA THR A 95 -7.75 -2.59 -11.94
C THR A 95 -6.24 -2.64 -11.71
N ARG A 96 -5.54 -1.53 -11.96
CA ARG A 96 -4.11 -1.39 -11.60
C ARG A 96 -3.87 -1.78 -10.15
N PHE A 97 -4.75 -1.36 -9.25
CA PHE A 97 -4.61 -1.51 -7.79
C PHE A 97 -5.12 -2.85 -7.25
N ASN A 98 -5.46 -3.80 -8.13
CA ASN A 98 -5.86 -5.14 -7.71
C ASN A 98 -4.64 -5.94 -7.23
N ARG A 99 -4.15 -5.62 -6.05
CA ARG A 99 -3.00 -6.31 -5.43
C ARG A 99 -3.35 -7.70 -4.91
N ASN A 100 -4.61 -8.07 -4.87
CA ASN A 100 -5.20 -9.32 -4.39
C ASN A 100 -5.06 -9.57 -2.89
N TYR A 101 -3.97 -9.13 -2.25
CA TYR A 101 -3.78 -9.25 -0.81
C TYR A 101 -2.88 -8.17 -0.24
N ALA A 102 -3.10 -7.87 1.04
CA ALA A 102 -2.23 -7.02 1.85
C ALA A 102 -2.16 -7.58 3.27
N LEU A 103 -0.95 -7.77 3.80
CA LEU A 103 -0.69 -8.23 5.15
C LEU A 103 0.18 -7.21 5.87
N ASN A 104 -0.24 -6.81 7.07
CA ASN A 104 0.59 -5.97 7.92
C ASN A 104 0.71 -6.61 9.29
N PHE A 105 1.90 -6.54 9.84
CA PHE A 105 2.21 -6.96 11.19
C PHE A 105 2.98 -5.85 11.89
N LEU A 106 2.45 -5.36 12.98
CA LEU A 106 3.08 -4.38 13.85
C LEU A 106 3.25 -5.00 15.23
N VAL A 107 4.43 -4.94 15.79
CA VAL A 107 4.68 -5.30 17.19
C VAL A 107 5.53 -4.23 17.85
N GLY A 108 5.18 -3.88 19.08
CA GLY A 108 5.94 -2.92 19.85
C GLY A 108 5.99 -3.27 21.34
N LYS A 109 7.04 -2.77 21.95
CA LYS A 109 7.26 -2.92 23.39
C LYS A 109 7.73 -1.61 24.00
N LYS A 110 7.26 -1.34 25.22
CA LYS A 110 7.71 -0.22 26.04
C LYS A 110 8.30 -0.75 27.34
N TRP A 111 9.43 -0.20 27.71
CA TRP A 111 10.11 -0.49 28.97
C TRP A 111 10.13 0.77 29.83
N LEU A 112 9.63 0.66 31.05
CA LEU A 112 9.75 1.70 32.06
C LEU A 112 11.11 1.59 32.73
N LEU A 113 11.93 2.64 32.66
CA LEU A 113 13.29 2.66 33.15
C LEU A 113 13.44 3.58 34.36
N GLY A 114 14.37 3.22 35.25
CA GLY A 114 14.65 3.96 36.49
C GLY A 114 13.71 3.60 37.65
N LYS A 115 14.11 3.96 38.87
CA LYS A 115 13.31 3.68 40.08
C LYS A 115 11.96 4.40 40.07
N ASP A 116 11.92 5.60 39.52
CA ASP A 116 10.71 6.46 39.45
C ASP A 116 9.87 6.18 38.20
N LYS A 117 10.26 5.26 37.33
CA LYS A 117 9.57 4.88 36.08
C LYS A 117 9.22 6.08 35.16
N ARG A 118 9.99 7.17 35.28
CA ARG A 118 9.76 8.39 34.49
C ARG A 118 10.37 8.35 33.10
N LYS A 119 11.25 7.38 32.84
CA LYS A 119 11.89 7.17 31.56
C LYS A 119 11.23 6.00 30.86
N VAL A 120 10.89 6.16 29.60
CA VAL A 120 10.24 5.13 28.79
C VAL A 120 11.07 4.90 27.54
N LEU A 121 11.59 3.71 27.38
CA LEU A 121 12.16 3.25 26.10
C LEU A 121 11.05 2.51 25.34
N GLY A 122 10.81 2.89 24.10
CA GLY A 122 9.89 2.23 23.20
C GLY A 122 10.62 1.71 21.98
N ALA A 123 10.24 0.53 21.52
CA ALA A 123 10.66 0.03 20.20
C ALA A 123 9.49 -0.65 19.52
N ASN A 124 9.35 -0.46 18.21
CA ASN A 124 8.41 -1.22 17.40
C ASN A 124 8.98 -1.53 16.02
N VAL A 125 8.44 -2.60 15.45
CA VAL A 125 8.73 -3.03 14.08
C VAL A 125 7.39 -3.23 13.37
N ARG A 126 7.31 -2.78 12.13
CA ARG A 126 6.20 -3.07 11.23
C ARG A 126 6.71 -3.76 9.98
N PHE A 127 6.05 -4.84 9.61
CA PHE A 127 6.24 -5.54 8.35
C PHE A 127 4.99 -5.36 7.50
N SER A 128 5.17 -5.13 6.20
CA SER A 128 4.08 -5.06 5.23
C SER A 128 4.44 -5.92 4.03
N LEU A 129 3.56 -6.86 3.68
CA LEU A 129 3.64 -7.70 2.51
C LEU A 129 2.36 -7.50 1.71
N GLN A 130 2.47 -7.19 0.42
CA GLN A 130 1.31 -7.01 -0.44
C GLN A 130 1.62 -7.48 -1.85
N GLY A 131 0.60 -7.88 -2.60
CA GLY A 131 0.73 -8.19 -4.02
C GLY A 131 1.20 -6.96 -4.81
N GLY A 132 1.76 -7.18 -5.98
CA GLY A 132 2.15 -6.09 -6.88
C GLY A 132 0.95 -5.48 -7.59
N ASP A 133 1.12 -4.28 -8.12
CA ASP A 133 0.14 -3.65 -9.01
C ASP A 133 0.01 -4.43 -10.32
N HIS A 134 -1.19 -4.39 -10.91
CA HIS A 134 -1.38 -4.92 -12.26
C HIS A 134 -0.93 -3.90 -13.31
N TYR A 135 -0.42 -4.39 -14.42
CA TYR A 135 0.03 -3.57 -15.53
C TYR A 135 -0.28 -4.21 -16.89
N SER A 136 -0.35 -3.39 -17.92
CA SER A 136 -0.44 -3.83 -19.31
C SER A 136 0.93 -4.26 -19.81
N PRO A 137 1.07 -5.42 -20.47
CA PRO A 137 2.36 -5.83 -21.02
C PRO A 137 2.93 -4.78 -21.98
N VAL A 138 4.24 -4.59 -21.94
CA VAL A 138 4.94 -3.71 -22.88
C VAL A 138 4.98 -4.37 -24.26
N ASP A 139 4.61 -3.62 -25.29
CA ASP A 139 4.87 -3.98 -26.69
C ASP A 139 6.29 -3.52 -27.06
N VAL A 140 7.23 -4.45 -26.99
CA VAL A 140 8.66 -4.16 -27.19
C VAL A 140 8.93 -3.66 -28.61
N MET A 141 8.28 -4.23 -29.64
CA MET A 141 8.51 -3.84 -31.04
C MET A 141 8.01 -2.43 -31.32
N GLN A 142 6.80 -2.10 -30.83
CA GLN A 142 6.28 -0.75 -30.96
C GLN A 142 7.09 0.25 -30.11
N SER A 143 7.54 -0.15 -28.93
CA SER A 143 8.37 0.70 -28.07
C SER A 143 9.69 1.08 -28.72
N ILE A 144 10.34 0.14 -29.40
CA ILE A 144 11.58 0.42 -30.19
C ILE A 144 11.27 1.36 -31.35
N THR A 145 10.15 1.15 -32.06
CA THR A 145 9.78 1.96 -33.21
C THR A 145 9.44 3.40 -32.83
N GLN A 146 8.76 3.58 -31.68
CA GLN A 146 8.33 4.89 -31.20
C GLN A 146 9.35 5.57 -30.28
N LEU A 147 10.42 4.87 -29.89
CA LEU A 147 11.43 5.31 -28.92
C LEU A 147 10.83 5.74 -27.57
N ASP A 148 9.75 5.06 -27.17
CA ASP A 148 9.02 5.30 -25.95
C ASP A 148 8.38 4.00 -25.44
N VAL A 149 7.86 3.99 -24.21
CA VAL A 149 7.18 2.83 -23.65
C VAL A 149 5.77 2.73 -24.25
N VAL A 150 5.52 1.70 -25.03
CA VAL A 150 4.20 1.40 -25.59
C VAL A 150 3.63 0.15 -24.92
N PHE A 151 2.41 0.23 -24.43
CA PHE A 151 1.72 -0.88 -23.81
C PHE A 151 0.74 -1.56 -24.77
N ASN A 152 0.61 -2.88 -24.63
CA ASN A 152 -0.39 -3.62 -25.37
C ASN A 152 -1.79 -3.43 -24.73
N GLU A 153 -2.57 -2.52 -25.28
CA GLU A 153 -3.91 -2.17 -24.77
C GLU A 153 -4.90 -3.36 -24.80
N ASN A 154 -4.75 -4.30 -25.74
CA ASN A 154 -5.62 -5.48 -25.77
C ASN A 154 -5.45 -6.38 -24.55
N LEU A 155 -4.29 -6.31 -23.90
CA LEU A 155 -3.94 -7.05 -22.68
C LEU A 155 -3.87 -6.13 -21.45
N ALA A 156 -4.71 -5.09 -21.42
CA ALA A 156 -4.69 -4.11 -20.35
C ALA A 156 -4.80 -4.78 -18.97
N PHE A 157 -3.86 -4.46 -18.09
CA PHE A 157 -3.75 -4.94 -16.71
C PHE A 157 -3.77 -6.47 -16.54
N SER A 158 -3.31 -7.23 -17.54
CA SER A 158 -3.28 -8.69 -17.50
C SER A 158 -2.06 -9.28 -16.79
N LYS A 159 -1.03 -8.46 -16.54
CA LYS A 159 0.17 -8.86 -15.80
C LYS A 159 0.21 -8.23 -14.42
N GLN A 160 0.91 -8.87 -13.50
CA GLN A 160 1.08 -8.38 -12.14
C GLN A 160 2.57 -8.31 -11.80
N PHE A 161 3.00 -7.23 -11.14
CA PHE A 161 4.35 -7.13 -10.61
C PHE A 161 4.57 -8.12 -9.45
N GLU A 162 5.84 -8.35 -9.12
CA GLU A 162 6.20 -9.15 -7.97
C GLU A 162 5.66 -8.53 -6.67
N PRO A 163 5.37 -9.34 -5.63
CA PRO A 163 4.94 -8.84 -4.34
C PRO A 163 5.95 -7.89 -3.72
N SER A 164 5.46 -6.87 -3.00
CA SER A 164 6.31 -5.95 -2.26
C SER A 164 6.39 -6.34 -0.78
N PHE A 165 7.61 -6.29 -0.22
CA PHE A 165 7.86 -6.53 1.20
C PHE A 165 8.67 -5.38 1.78
N THR A 166 8.08 -4.67 2.73
CA THR A 166 8.76 -3.57 3.42
C THR A 166 8.77 -3.77 4.93
N SER A 167 9.82 -3.29 5.58
CA SER A 167 9.89 -3.25 7.04
C SER A 167 10.24 -1.86 7.53
N HIS A 168 9.67 -1.49 8.68
CA HIS A 168 9.89 -0.21 9.32
C HIS A 168 10.26 -0.45 10.76
N PHE A 169 11.19 0.34 11.27
CA PHE A 169 11.63 0.28 12.65
C PHE A 169 11.45 1.65 13.30
N THR A 170 10.99 1.67 14.54
CA THR A 170 10.94 2.88 15.35
C THR A 170 11.48 2.60 16.74
N ALA A 171 12.40 3.43 17.20
CA ALA A 171 12.85 3.48 18.58
C ALA A 171 12.53 4.86 19.16
N SER A 172 12.04 4.93 20.39
CA SER A 172 11.76 6.18 21.07
C SER A 172 12.26 6.15 22.52
N TYR A 173 12.70 7.30 22.98
CA TYR A 173 13.13 7.48 24.37
C TYR A 173 12.45 8.73 24.93
N ARG A 174 11.57 8.54 25.92
CA ARG A 174 10.79 9.58 26.57
C ARG A 174 11.21 9.77 28.00
N ILE A 175 11.37 11.03 28.40
CA ILE A 175 11.70 11.44 29.76
C ILE A 175 10.55 12.32 30.26
N ASN A 176 9.79 11.83 31.24
CA ASN A 176 8.72 12.60 31.89
C ASN A 176 9.29 13.36 33.10
N LYS A 177 9.25 14.69 33.05
CA LYS A 177 9.55 15.57 34.16
C LYS A 177 8.26 16.04 34.83
N LYS A 178 8.35 16.89 35.85
CA LYS A 178 7.19 17.34 36.61
C LYS A 178 6.18 18.10 35.74
N ASN A 179 6.64 18.99 34.88
CA ASN A 179 5.81 19.88 34.05
C ASN A 179 6.04 19.70 32.55
N THR A 180 7.00 18.89 32.15
CA THR A 180 7.34 18.68 30.73
C THR A 180 7.65 17.23 30.45
N ALA A 181 7.45 16.80 29.21
CA ALA A 181 7.96 15.52 28.74
C ALA A 181 8.77 15.73 27.45
N HIS A 182 9.90 15.07 27.36
CA HIS A 182 10.81 15.13 26.22
C HIS A 182 10.85 13.75 25.55
N GLU A 183 10.63 13.70 24.27
CA GLU A 183 10.68 12.46 23.50
C GLU A 183 11.63 12.60 22.31
N PHE A 184 12.56 11.68 22.21
CA PHE A 184 13.47 11.50 21.07
C PHE A 184 13.02 10.25 20.34
N ALA A 185 12.86 10.30 19.02
CA ALA A 185 12.53 9.13 18.25
C ALA A 185 13.37 9.03 16.98
N LEU A 186 13.78 7.80 16.67
CA LEU A 186 14.38 7.41 15.40
C LEU A 186 13.39 6.48 14.70
N LYS A 187 12.98 6.85 13.48
CA LYS A 187 12.15 6.02 12.62
C LYS A 187 12.89 5.72 11.32
N ILE A 188 13.00 4.46 10.97
CA ILE A 188 13.58 4.01 9.71
C ILE A 188 12.47 3.43 8.85
N ILE A 189 12.23 4.05 7.71
CA ILE A 189 11.26 3.59 6.71
C ILE A 189 12.00 2.71 5.71
N ASN A 190 11.41 1.55 5.41
CA ASN A 190 11.97 0.53 4.52
C ASN A 190 13.38 0.09 4.93
N LEU A 191 13.49 -0.44 6.13
CA LEU A 191 14.77 -0.96 6.69
C LEU A 191 15.39 -2.07 5.80
N THR A 192 14.56 -2.84 5.10
CA THR A 192 14.98 -3.88 4.15
C THR A 192 15.53 -3.33 2.84
N GLN A 193 15.38 -2.03 2.57
CA GLN A 193 15.74 -1.38 1.30
C GLN A 193 15.13 -2.10 0.08
N TYR A 194 13.94 -2.66 0.26
CA TYR A 194 13.22 -3.29 -0.83
C TYR A 194 12.94 -2.26 -1.94
N LYS A 195 13.22 -2.66 -3.19
CA LYS A 195 13.06 -1.82 -4.37
C LYS A 195 11.77 -2.22 -5.08
N GLU A 196 10.69 -1.49 -4.82
CA GLU A 196 9.43 -1.70 -5.53
C GLU A 196 9.56 -1.29 -6.99
N ILE A 197 8.87 -2.02 -7.87
CA ILE A 197 8.80 -1.65 -9.29
C ILE A 197 7.82 -0.48 -9.43
N ALA A 198 8.34 0.67 -9.88
CA ALA A 198 7.56 1.89 -10.08
C ALA A 198 6.98 2.00 -11.50
N GLY A 199 7.49 1.21 -12.45
CA GLY A 199 7.04 1.23 -13.84
C GLY A 199 8.13 0.84 -14.84
N PHE A 200 8.00 1.37 -16.05
CA PHE A 200 8.91 1.13 -17.16
C PHE A 200 9.43 2.45 -17.73
N LYS A 201 10.61 2.43 -18.32
CA LYS A 201 11.18 3.55 -19.09
C LYS A 201 11.86 3.04 -20.34
N PHE A 202 11.80 3.81 -21.42
CA PHE A 202 12.59 3.53 -22.62
C PHE A 202 14.01 4.04 -22.43
N ASN A 203 14.99 3.18 -22.69
CA ASN A 203 16.40 3.53 -22.61
C ASN A 203 16.92 3.81 -24.03
N HIS A 204 17.11 5.08 -24.37
CA HIS A 204 17.55 5.51 -25.69
C HIS A 204 18.98 5.03 -26.06
N GLN A 205 19.81 4.70 -25.08
CA GLN A 205 21.18 4.21 -25.34
C GLN A 205 21.19 2.74 -25.76
N THR A 206 20.39 1.92 -25.05
CA THR A 206 20.31 0.47 -25.32
C THR A 206 19.18 0.11 -26.27
N GLN A 207 18.28 1.05 -26.59
CA GLN A 207 17.04 0.86 -27.34
C GLN A 207 16.16 -0.26 -26.78
N MET A 208 16.13 -0.36 -25.44
CA MET A 208 15.33 -1.35 -24.70
C MET A 208 14.43 -0.68 -23.67
N VAL A 209 13.41 -1.38 -23.26
CA VAL A 209 12.56 -0.97 -22.14
C VAL A 209 13.11 -1.53 -20.85
N ASP A 210 13.50 -0.64 -19.94
CA ASP A 210 14.00 -0.98 -18.61
C ASP A 210 12.88 -0.86 -17.56
N THR A 211 12.96 -1.67 -16.51
CA THR A 211 12.10 -1.57 -15.34
C THR A 211 12.65 -0.52 -14.36
N ILE A 212 11.81 0.41 -13.94
CA ILE A 212 12.17 1.39 -12.92
C ILE A 212 11.98 0.74 -11.54
N ARG A 213 13.03 0.78 -10.72
CA ARG A 213 13.00 0.31 -9.33
C ARG A 213 13.51 1.42 -8.41
N ASP A 214 12.62 1.95 -7.58
CA ASP A 214 12.96 3.04 -6.67
C ASP A 214 13.12 2.52 -5.24
N PRO A 215 14.34 2.53 -4.69
CA PRO A 215 14.54 2.25 -3.29
C PRO A 215 14.20 3.48 -2.46
N ILE A 216 13.22 3.37 -1.59
CA ILE A 216 12.95 4.40 -0.59
C ILE A 216 13.54 3.91 0.73
N PHE A 217 14.60 4.55 1.21
CA PHE A 217 15.16 4.36 2.54
C PHE A 217 15.22 5.72 3.23
N ILE A 218 14.39 5.93 4.26
CA ILE A 218 14.31 7.22 4.94
C ILE A 218 14.52 7.04 6.44
N PRO A 219 15.71 7.40 6.96
CA PRO A 219 15.89 7.63 8.38
C PRO A 219 15.28 8.98 8.76
N ASN A 220 14.44 9.00 9.78
CA ASN A 220 13.84 10.21 10.33
C ASN A 220 14.15 10.28 11.82
N PHE A 221 14.68 11.42 12.25
CA PHE A 221 14.91 11.72 13.65
C PHE A 221 13.97 12.84 14.08
N SER A 222 13.30 12.66 15.20
CA SER A 222 12.38 13.64 15.76
C SER A 222 12.63 13.90 17.25
N TYR A 223 12.41 15.14 17.64
CA TYR A 223 12.35 15.57 19.03
C TYR A 223 11.02 16.26 19.28
N LYS A 224 10.35 15.86 20.34
CA LYS A 224 9.07 16.44 20.79
C LYS A 224 9.18 16.84 22.25
N ILE A 225 8.60 17.98 22.56
CA ILE A 225 8.41 18.44 23.93
C ILE A 225 6.90 18.66 24.18
N ASP A 226 6.42 18.12 25.27
CA ASP A 226 5.06 18.34 25.79
C ASP A 226 5.17 19.16 27.08
N PHE A 227 4.36 20.21 27.22
CA PHE A 227 4.33 21.15 28.34
C PHE A 227 3.14 20.88 29.27
#